data_e5799fa6404252066b217da6e38c28a2
#
_entry.id   e5799fa6404252066b217da6e38c28a2
#
_cell.length_a   1.000
_cell.length_b   1.000
_cell.length_c   1.000
_cell.angle_alpha   90.00
_cell.angle_beta   90.00
_cell.angle_gamma   90.00
#
_symmetry.space_group_name_H-M   'P 1'
#
loop_
_entity.id
_entity.type
_entity.pdbx_description
1 polymer ?
#
loop_
_entity_poly.entity_id
_entity_poly.type
_entity_poly.pdbx_seq_one_letter_code
_entity_poly.pdbx_strand_id
1 'polypeptide(L)'
;MDGSQLGVSRRDFLRAAGVAGALGVSGSLLGARAALGHGGEDHGADHKAGHGAADSGGMAAHGGNGTVGDVDLSRFDPSKFLREFYWGEERTEGGRTVREYELSAEAVEVEVAPGVMYPAWAYNGQVPGPTLRAREGDLLRVVFRNRDAHPHTIHFHGFHPAGMDGVFELVAPGQEFVYEFDAEPFGCHLYHCHVMPLKKHIEKGLYGAFVIDPREGREEADELVMVMNGFDTNFDGANEVYAVNTVAFHHQRHPVELKLGELVRIYVVNVLEFDFVNSFHTHANFFDYYPTGTRLEPSEFTDTKMFAQGERGIMEFSYDFPGLFMFHAHVSEFAELGWMGLFDVKE
;
A
#
# COMPACT_ATOMS: atom_id res chain seq x y z
N MET A 1 7.42 -0.32 36.91
CA MET A 1 7.53 -1.41 35.93
C MET A 1 8.03 -0.75 34.67
N ASP A 2 9.26 -1.06 34.33
CA ASP A 2 10.04 -0.39 33.28
C ASP A 2 9.58 -0.92 31.92
N GLY A 3 8.93 -0.06 31.15
CA GLY A 3 8.38 -0.36 29.82
C GLY A 3 9.31 0.12 28.72
N SER A 4 10.56 -0.35 28.71
CA SER A 4 11.45 -0.15 27.56
C SER A 4 11.09 -1.14 26.46
N GLN A 5 10.07 -0.85 25.67
CA GLN A 5 9.93 -1.46 24.35
C GLN A 5 10.97 -0.82 23.43
N LEU A 6 11.91 -1.63 22.96
CA LEU A 6 12.97 -1.25 22.06
C LEU A 6 12.39 -1.03 20.66
N GLY A 7 11.99 0.20 20.35
CA GLY A 7 11.77 0.61 18.97
C GLY A 7 13.06 0.41 18.16
N VAL A 8 12.96 -0.18 16.98
CA VAL A 8 14.09 -0.35 16.07
C VAL A 8 14.32 0.96 15.36
N SER A 9 15.51 1.55 15.45
CA SER A 9 15.81 2.77 14.70
C SER A 9 15.98 2.46 13.21
N ARG A 10 15.67 3.43 12.34
CA ARG A 10 15.91 3.38 10.88
C ARG A 10 17.32 2.85 10.57
N ARG A 11 18.31 3.27 11.33
CA ARG A 11 19.72 2.87 11.20
C ARG A 11 19.93 1.42 11.63
N ASP A 12 19.20 0.93 12.63
CA ASP A 12 19.33 -0.44 13.13
C ASP A 12 18.53 -1.41 12.22
N PHE A 13 17.41 -0.96 11.65
CA PHE A 13 16.68 -1.70 10.62
C PHE A 13 17.54 -1.86 9.36
N LEU A 14 18.20 -0.80 8.88
CA LEU A 14 19.14 -0.87 7.75
C LEU A 14 20.39 -1.70 8.07
N ARG A 15 20.86 -1.72 9.33
CA ARG A 15 21.98 -2.56 9.76
C ARG A 15 21.58 -4.03 9.86
N ALA A 16 20.38 -4.34 10.33
CA ALA A 16 19.87 -5.71 10.33
C ALA A 16 19.67 -6.22 8.89
N ALA A 17 19.26 -5.34 7.99
CA ALA A 17 19.20 -5.59 6.55
C ALA A 17 20.59 -5.68 5.90
N GLY A 18 21.65 -5.07 6.47
CA GLY A 18 22.98 -4.91 5.87
C GLY A 18 24.13 -5.81 6.39
N VAL A 19 23.94 -6.62 7.42
CA VAL A 19 25.05 -7.38 8.11
C VAL A 19 25.45 -8.71 7.45
N ALA A 20 24.95 -9.05 6.27
CA ALA A 20 25.42 -10.25 5.54
C ALA A 20 26.49 -9.99 4.45
N GLY A 21 27.07 -8.79 4.35
CA GLY A 21 27.91 -8.39 3.21
C GLY A 21 29.29 -7.82 3.50
N ALA A 22 29.98 -8.16 4.62
CA ALA A 22 31.33 -7.64 4.85
C ALA A 22 32.29 -8.67 5.47
N LEU A 23 32.85 -9.53 4.64
CA LEU A 23 34.14 -10.17 4.89
C LEU A 23 34.99 -10.11 3.62
N GLY A 24 36.03 -9.27 3.70
CA GLY A 24 37.23 -9.35 2.83
C GLY A 24 37.35 -8.24 1.79
N VAL A 25 38.17 -7.24 2.02
CA VAL A 25 39.52 -7.02 1.49
C VAL A 25 40.05 -5.68 1.99
N SER A 26 41.12 -5.73 2.75
CA SER A 26 42.00 -4.63 3.11
C SER A 26 42.95 -4.27 1.95
N GLY A 27 43.11 -2.96 1.65
CA GLY A 27 44.12 -2.53 0.70
C GLY A 27 44.12 -1.03 0.41
N SER A 28 44.89 -0.32 1.21
CA SER A 28 45.70 0.90 0.94
C SER A 28 45.20 2.05 0.08
N LEU A 29 45.13 3.23 0.70
CA LEU A 29 45.21 4.59 0.16
C LEU A 29 46.50 4.83 -0.68
N LEU A 30 46.38 5.61 -1.75
CA LEU A 30 47.23 6.78 -2.06
C LEU A 30 46.86 7.38 -3.45
N GLY A 31 46.38 8.60 -3.46
CA GLY A 31 47.04 9.71 -4.11
C GLY A 31 46.72 10.05 -5.60
N ALA A 32 45.92 11.10 -5.77
CA ALA A 32 46.21 12.27 -6.62
C ALA A 32 46.06 12.28 -8.14
N ARG A 33 45.26 13.25 -8.55
CA ARG A 33 45.39 14.21 -9.68
C ARG A 33 45.00 13.86 -11.11
N ALA A 34 44.18 14.80 -11.58
CA ALA A 34 43.65 15.04 -12.88
C ALA A 34 44.64 15.04 -14.06
N ALA A 35 44.16 14.61 -15.24
CA ALA A 35 44.47 15.25 -16.51
C ALA A 35 43.43 14.88 -17.58
N LEU A 36 43.03 15.91 -18.33
CA LEU A 36 42.23 15.87 -19.56
C LEU A 36 43.00 15.22 -20.71
N GLY A 37 42.31 14.50 -21.59
CA GLY A 37 42.91 14.05 -22.84
C GLY A 37 41.89 13.35 -23.76
N HIS A 38 41.52 14.01 -24.85
CA HIS A 38 40.77 13.48 -25.99
C HIS A 38 41.52 12.35 -26.72
N GLY A 39 40.75 11.46 -27.34
CA GLY A 39 41.27 10.56 -28.38
C GLY A 39 40.27 9.43 -28.65
N GLY A 40 39.55 9.53 -29.79
CA GLY A 40 38.73 8.46 -30.31
C GLY A 40 39.59 7.36 -30.93
N GLU A 41 39.01 6.20 -31.09
CA GLU A 41 39.08 5.41 -32.34
C GLU A 41 38.27 4.11 -32.19
N ASP A 42 37.63 3.83 -33.27
CA ASP A 42 36.79 2.75 -33.71
C ASP A 42 37.46 1.36 -33.61
N HIS A 43 36.69 0.32 -33.27
CA HIS A 43 36.81 -1.03 -33.84
C HIS A 43 35.62 -1.94 -33.44
N GLY A 44 34.86 -2.29 -34.49
CA GLY A 44 33.83 -3.33 -34.41
C GLY A 44 34.44 -4.73 -34.28
N ALA A 45 33.64 -5.61 -33.71
CA ALA A 45 33.69 -7.06 -33.99
C ALA A 45 32.49 -7.83 -33.39
N ASP A 46 31.77 -8.44 -34.28
CA ASP A 46 31.07 -9.74 -34.24
C ASP A 46 30.34 -10.21 -32.98
N HIS A 47 29.03 -10.11 -33.02
CA HIS A 47 28.10 -10.89 -32.21
C HIS A 47 27.88 -12.27 -32.83
N LYS A 48 28.41 -13.34 -32.21
CA LYS A 48 27.92 -14.70 -32.40
C LYS A 48 26.86 -14.99 -31.32
N ALA A 49 25.61 -15.18 -31.76
CA ALA A 49 24.55 -15.73 -30.93
C ALA A 49 24.83 -17.19 -30.57
N GLY A 50 24.94 -17.46 -29.28
CA GLY A 50 24.94 -18.81 -28.73
C GLY A 50 23.69 -19.00 -27.88
N HIS A 51 22.71 -19.75 -28.36
CA HIS A 51 21.60 -20.23 -27.55
C HIS A 51 22.11 -21.31 -26.59
N GLY A 52 22.30 -20.95 -25.33
CA GLY A 52 22.52 -21.89 -24.22
C GLY A 52 21.24 -21.96 -23.39
N ALA A 53 20.70 -23.15 -23.23
CA ALA A 53 19.59 -23.43 -22.34
C ALA A 53 19.92 -22.98 -20.92
N ALA A 54 19.08 -22.12 -20.35
CA ALA A 54 19.23 -21.67 -18.97
C ALA A 54 18.79 -22.79 -18.04
N ASP A 55 19.75 -23.26 -17.26
CA ASP A 55 19.55 -24.12 -16.11
C ASP A 55 18.81 -23.32 -15.02
N SER A 56 17.77 -23.92 -14.44
CA SER A 56 16.96 -23.33 -13.37
C SER A 56 17.71 -23.32 -12.03
N GLY A 57 18.83 -22.61 -11.99
CA GLY A 57 19.55 -22.30 -10.76
C GLY A 57 18.90 -21.12 -10.06
N GLY A 58 18.56 -21.29 -8.78
CA GLY A 58 17.82 -20.36 -7.96
C GLY A 58 18.23 -18.90 -8.11
N MET A 59 17.27 -18.03 -8.38
CA MET A 59 17.45 -16.59 -8.40
C MET A 59 17.95 -16.12 -7.02
N ALA A 60 19.22 -15.72 -6.94
CA ALA A 60 19.66 -14.86 -5.86
C ALA A 60 18.94 -13.51 -6.03
N ALA A 61 18.08 -13.17 -5.09
CA ALA A 61 17.33 -11.93 -5.09
C ALA A 61 18.30 -10.74 -5.14
N HIS A 62 18.26 -9.98 -6.23
CA HIS A 62 18.78 -8.64 -6.28
C HIS A 62 17.80 -7.74 -5.50
N GLY A 63 18.15 -7.39 -4.30
CA GLY A 63 17.35 -6.51 -3.45
C GLY A 63 17.66 -6.76 -2.01
N GLY A 64 17.74 -5.71 -1.23
CA GLY A 64 18.17 -5.67 0.15
C GLY A 64 17.76 -6.90 0.95
N ASN A 65 18.63 -7.32 1.79
CA ASN A 65 18.41 -8.45 2.69
C ASN A 65 17.15 -8.22 3.48
N GLY A 66 16.02 -8.77 2.98
CA GLY A 66 14.78 -8.79 3.72
C GLY A 66 15.05 -9.34 5.12
N THR A 67 14.39 -8.79 6.10
CA THR A 67 14.40 -9.31 7.46
C THR A 67 14.18 -10.80 7.41
N VAL A 68 15.08 -11.56 8.01
CA VAL A 68 15.02 -13.01 8.02
C VAL A 68 13.88 -13.45 8.93
N GLY A 69 12.90 -14.18 8.39
CA GLY A 69 11.77 -14.71 9.14
C GLY A 69 10.43 -14.45 8.45
N ASP A 70 9.40 -15.12 8.92
CA ASP A 70 8.02 -14.92 8.49
C ASP A 70 7.26 -14.09 9.53
N VAL A 71 6.28 -13.33 9.06
CA VAL A 71 5.34 -12.56 9.88
C VAL A 71 4.15 -13.47 10.23
N ASP A 72 3.59 -13.31 11.43
CA ASP A 72 2.35 -13.98 11.80
C ASP A 72 1.16 -13.37 11.06
N LEU A 73 0.72 -14.04 10.00
CA LEU A 73 -0.43 -13.65 9.16
C LEU A 73 -1.80 -14.08 9.73
N SER A 74 -1.85 -14.64 10.94
CA SER A 74 -3.11 -15.14 11.50
C SER A 74 -4.16 -14.06 11.77
N ARG A 75 -3.73 -12.83 12.01
CA ARG A 75 -4.61 -11.66 12.25
C ARG A 75 -4.90 -10.88 10.99
N PHE A 76 -3.89 -10.72 10.14
CA PHE A 76 -3.99 -9.97 8.90
C PHE A 76 -3.09 -10.59 7.84
N ASP A 77 -3.65 -10.87 6.67
CA ASP A 77 -2.95 -11.45 5.53
C ASP A 77 -3.02 -10.48 4.34
N PRO A 78 -1.91 -9.78 4.01
CA PRO A 78 -1.88 -8.84 2.90
C PRO A 78 -2.27 -9.44 1.55
N SER A 79 -2.00 -10.75 1.33
CA SER A 79 -2.35 -11.43 0.09
C SER A 79 -3.85 -11.62 -0.06
N LYS A 80 -4.56 -11.85 1.04
CA LYS A 80 -6.03 -11.91 1.03
C LYS A 80 -6.63 -10.51 0.90
N PHE A 81 -6.13 -9.56 1.68
CA PHE A 81 -6.59 -8.18 1.68
C PHE A 81 -6.59 -7.56 0.27
N LEU A 82 -5.62 -7.90 -0.59
CA LEU A 82 -5.56 -7.43 -1.97
C LEU A 82 -6.87 -7.57 -2.74
N ARG A 83 -7.66 -8.64 -2.49
CA ARG A 83 -8.86 -8.99 -3.25
C ARG A 83 -10.14 -9.04 -2.40
N GLU A 84 -10.04 -8.61 -1.12
CA GLU A 84 -11.19 -8.59 -0.21
C GLU A 84 -11.90 -7.25 -0.26
N PHE A 85 -13.19 -7.28 -0.61
CA PHE A 85 -14.06 -6.11 -0.60
C PHE A 85 -15.21 -6.34 0.36
N TYR A 86 -15.40 -5.43 1.29
CA TYR A 86 -16.49 -5.45 2.24
C TYR A 86 -17.69 -4.69 1.66
N TRP A 87 -18.68 -5.43 1.18
CA TRP A 87 -19.90 -4.90 0.56
C TRP A 87 -20.97 -4.47 1.57
N GLY A 88 -20.79 -4.75 2.85
CA GLY A 88 -21.83 -4.56 3.85
C GLY A 88 -23.04 -5.47 3.65
N GLU A 89 -24.06 -5.27 4.49
CA GLU A 89 -25.37 -5.92 4.33
C GLU A 89 -26.24 -5.10 3.39
N GLU A 90 -26.77 -5.75 2.35
CA GLU A 90 -27.66 -5.11 1.39
C GLU A 90 -29.12 -5.22 1.84
N ARG A 91 -29.84 -4.08 1.87
CA ARG A 91 -31.26 -3.99 2.16
C ARG A 91 -31.95 -3.07 1.15
N THR A 92 -33.27 -3.20 1.01
CA THR A 92 -34.07 -2.28 0.19
C THR A 92 -34.97 -1.48 1.11
N GLU A 93 -34.81 -0.16 1.14
CA GLU A 93 -35.63 0.77 1.89
C GLU A 93 -36.22 1.84 0.94
N GLY A 94 -37.54 1.94 0.90
CA GLY A 94 -38.24 2.92 0.03
C GLY A 94 -37.96 2.75 -1.48
N GLY A 95 -37.59 1.55 -1.92
CA GLY A 95 -37.23 1.27 -3.32
C GLY A 95 -35.77 1.62 -3.66
N ARG A 96 -34.96 1.91 -2.66
CA ARG A 96 -33.53 2.24 -2.78
C ARG A 96 -32.68 1.15 -2.13
N THR A 97 -31.51 0.86 -2.72
CA THR A 97 -30.51 -0.01 -2.09
C THR A 97 -29.84 0.73 -0.93
N VAL A 98 -29.84 0.12 0.24
CA VAL A 98 -29.11 0.56 1.44
C VAL A 98 -28.02 -0.48 1.70
N ARG A 99 -26.77 -0.01 1.86
CA ARG A 99 -25.64 -0.86 2.30
C ARG A 99 -25.26 -0.48 3.72
N GLU A 100 -25.43 -1.43 4.62
CA GLU A 100 -25.09 -1.25 6.03
C GLU A 100 -23.75 -1.90 6.34
N TYR A 101 -22.83 -1.11 6.90
CA TYR A 101 -21.50 -1.55 7.31
C TYR A 101 -21.35 -1.41 8.82
N GLU A 102 -20.67 -2.36 9.43
CA GLU A 102 -20.25 -2.26 10.82
C GLU A 102 -18.73 -2.01 10.87
N LEU A 103 -18.33 -0.87 11.44
CA LEU A 103 -16.95 -0.54 11.71
C LEU A 103 -16.72 -0.28 13.19
N SER A 104 -15.60 -0.75 13.70
CA SER A 104 -15.15 -0.44 15.08
C SER A 104 -13.74 0.09 15.05
N ALA A 105 -13.40 1.02 15.95
CA ALA A 105 -12.02 1.41 16.23
C ALA A 105 -11.55 0.71 17.49
N GLU A 106 -10.35 0.14 17.46
CA GLU A 106 -9.75 -0.57 18.58
C GLU A 106 -8.22 -0.56 18.53
N ALA A 107 -7.56 -0.65 19.70
CA ALA A 107 -6.13 -0.80 19.79
C ALA A 107 -5.72 -2.25 19.51
N VAL A 108 -4.74 -2.44 18.64
CA VAL A 108 -4.20 -3.76 18.28
C VAL A 108 -2.68 -3.69 18.17
N GLU A 109 -2.03 -4.84 18.22
CA GLU A 109 -0.64 -4.97 17.80
C GLU A 109 -0.59 -5.65 16.44
N VAL A 110 0.14 -5.06 15.49
CA VAL A 110 0.37 -5.63 14.16
C VAL A 110 1.86 -5.86 13.93
N GLU A 111 2.21 -6.98 13.31
CA GLU A 111 3.58 -7.25 12.93
C GLU A 111 3.82 -6.70 11.52
N VAL A 112 4.60 -5.61 11.43
CA VAL A 112 4.82 -4.86 10.18
C VAL A 112 6.05 -5.35 9.41
N ALA A 113 6.96 -6.04 10.10
CA ALA A 113 8.09 -6.77 9.55
C ALA A 113 8.45 -7.88 10.54
N PRO A 114 9.18 -8.95 10.16
CA PRO A 114 9.53 -10.03 11.06
C PRO A 114 10.12 -9.55 12.39
N GLY A 115 9.42 -9.83 13.49
CA GLY A 115 9.79 -9.42 14.86
C GLY A 115 9.57 -7.93 15.16
N VAL A 116 9.00 -7.14 14.26
CA VAL A 116 8.71 -5.71 14.48
C VAL A 116 7.22 -5.54 14.74
N MET A 117 6.86 -5.45 16.01
CA MET A 117 5.48 -5.21 16.46
C MET A 117 5.19 -3.71 16.52
N TYR A 118 4.07 -3.30 15.94
CA TYR A 118 3.59 -1.93 15.93
C TYR A 118 2.27 -1.81 16.71
N PRO A 119 2.19 -0.95 17.73
CA PRO A 119 0.97 -0.73 18.50
C PRO A 119 0.03 0.20 17.72
N ALA A 120 -0.84 -0.39 16.92
CA ALA A 120 -1.75 0.31 16.02
C ALA A 120 -3.09 0.66 16.70
N TRP A 121 -3.79 1.62 16.10
CA TRP A 121 -5.23 1.79 16.19
C TRP A 121 -5.83 1.35 14.85
N ALA A 122 -6.83 0.51 14.89
CA ALA A 122 -7.30 -0.17 13.70
C ALA A 122 -8.83 -0.10 13.55
N TYR A 123 -9.30 -0.02 12.31
CA TYR A 123 -10.70 -0.30 12.02
C TYR A 123 -10.90 -1.81 11.85
N ASN A 124 -11.84 -2.37 12.61
CA ASN A 124 -12.16 -3.81 12.63
C ASN A 124 -10.93 -4.71 12.91
N GLY A 125 -10.00 -4.22 13.75
CA GLY A 125 -8.86 -5.01 14.22
C GLY A 125 -7.75 -5.23 13.19
N GLN A 126 -7.77 -4.55 12.05
CA GLN A 126 -6.78 -4.68 10.98
C GLN A 126 -6.29 -3.32 10.46
N VAL A 127 -5.08 -3.30 9.93
CA VAL A 127 -4.47 -2.17 9.23
C VAL A 127 -4.01 -2.66 7.85
N PRO A 128 -4.45 -2.04 6.74
CA PRO A 128 -5.53 -1.07 6.66
C PRO A 128 -6.86 -1.64 7.14
N GLY A 129 -7.82 -0.77 7.53
CA GLY A 129 -9.19 -1.16 7.76
C GLY A 129 -9.83 -1.79 6.51
N PRO A 130 -11.00 -2.46 6.63
CA PRO A 130 -11.66 -3.14 5.52
C PRO A 130 -11.83 -2.25 4.29
N THR A 131 -11.60 -2.79 3.10
CA THR A 131 -11.91 -2.07 1.85
C THR A 131 -13.42 -2.06 1.64
N LEU A 132 -14.05 -0.92 1.93
CA LEU A 132 -15.49 -0.77 1.71
C LEU A 132 -15.79 -0.71 0.22
N ARG A 133 -16.89 -1.32 -0.22
CA ARG A 133 -17.33 -1.25 -1.61
C ARG A 133 -18.84 -1.03 -1.71
N ALA A 134 -19.24 -0.12 -2.60
CA ALA A 134 -20.62 0.22 -2.90
C ALA A 134 -20.81 0.47 -4.39
N ARG A 135 -22.06 0.71 -4.80
CA ARG A 135 -22.39 1.21 -6.14
C ARG A 135 -22.90 2.64 -6.06
N GLU A 136 -22.58 3.42 -7.06
CA GLU A 136 -23.04 4.80 -7.16
C GLU A 136 -24.57 4.87 -7.06
N GLY A 137 -25.04 5.67 -6.10
CA GLY A 137 -26.44 5.84 -5.78
C GLY A 137 -26.99 4.92 -4.69
N ASP A 138 -26.19 3.97 -4.16
CA ASP A 138 -26.55 3.28 -2.92
C ASP A 138 -26.62 4.29 -1.76
N LEU A 139 -27.51 4.06 -0.80
CA LEU A 139 -27.46 4.75 0.49
C LEU A 139 -26.52 3.96 1.42
N LEU A 140 -25.46 4.61 1.84
CA LEU A 140 -24.51 4.00 2.80
C LEU A 140 -24.99 4.30 4.21
N ARG A 141 -24.96 3.27 5.04
CA ARG A 141 -25.19 3.38 6.49
C ARG A 141 -24.04 2.70 7.20
N VAL A 142 -23.15 3.49 7.82
CA VAL A 142 -21.98 2.96 8.53
C VAL A 142 -22.21 3.11 10.03
N VAL A 143 -22.44 1.99 10.70
CA VAL A 143 -22.54 1.92 12.16
C VAL A 143 -21.14 1.84 12.73
N PHE A 144 -20.65 2.93 13.26
CA PHE A 144 -19.33 3.04 13.83
C PHE A 144 -19.37 2.91 15.35
N ARG A 145 -18.58 2.00 15.92
CA ARG A 145 -18.45 1.77 17.36
C ARG A 145 -17.02 2.01 17.81
N ASN A 146 -16.84 2.93 18.75
CA ASN A 146 -15.53 3.15 19.34
C ASN A 146 -15.28 2.18 20.50
N ARG A 147 -14.40 1.20 20.30
CA ARG A 147 -13.97 0.20 21.29
C ARG A 147 -12.60 0.53 21.90
N ASP A 148 -11.96 1.62 21.46
CA ASP A 148 -10.68 2.07 22.01
C ASP A 148 -10.87 2.99 23.22
N ALA A 149 -9.76 3.30 23.90
CA ALA A 149 -9.72 4.20 25.06
C ALA A 149 -9.68 5.68 24.67
N HIS A 150 -9.49 6.00 23.39
CA HIS A 150 -9.42 7.38 22.87
C HIS A 150 -10.66 7.71 22.01
N PRO A 151 -11.03 8.99 21.84
CA PRO A 151 -12.06 9.38 20.89
C PRO A 151 -11.60 9.09 19.45
N HIS A 152 -12.51 8.63 18.62
CA HIS A 152 -12.27 8.40 17.19
C HIS A 152 -13.46 8.85 16.36
N THR A 153 -13.25 9.04 15.05
CA THR A 153 -14.29 9.32 14.06
C THR A 153 -13.97 8.58 12.79
N ILE A 154 -14.86 8.65 11.79
CA ILE A 154 -14.56 8.28 10.43
C ILE A 154 -14.90 9.46 9.52
N HIS A 155 -13.90 9.99 8.82
CA HIS A 155 -14.06 10.93 7.73
C HIS A 155 -13.97 10.15 6.42
N PHE A 156 -15.00 10.26 5.58
CA PHE A 156 -15.05 9.65 4.26
C PHE A 156 -14.70 10.69 3.20
N HIS A 157 -13.80 10.34 2.28
CA HIS A 157 -13.64 11.15 1.08
C HIS A 157 -14.77 10.86 0.10
N GLY A 158 -15.44 11.90 -0.40
CA GLY A 158 -16.62 11.80 -1.26
C GLY A 158 -17.58 12.94 -1.00
N PHE A 159 -18.83 12.81 -1.44
CA PHE A 159 -19.89 13.78 -1.14
C PHE A 159 -20.75 13.27 0.01
N HIS A 160 -20.94 14.11 1.00
CA HIS A 160 -21.79 13.83 2.16
C HIS A 160 -22.27 15.12 2.83
N PRO A 161 -23.36 15.09 3.62
CA PRO A 161 -23.78 16.22 4.44
C PRO A 161 -22.73 16.56 5.51
N ALA A 162 -22.64 17.83 5.89
CA ALA A 162 -21.68 18.31 6.89
C ALA A 162 -21.74 17.57 8.23
N GLY A 163 -22.93 17.11 8.67
CA GLY A 163 -23.08 16.30 9.89
C GLY A 163 -22.59 14.85 9.74
N MET A 164 -22.15 14.43 8.55
CA MET A 164 -21.57 13.10 8.27
C MET A 164 -20.09 13.20 7.92
N ASP A 165 -19.48 14.36 8.11
CA ASP A 165 -18.07 14.64 7.77
C ASP A 165 -17.06 13.93 8.69
N GLY A 166 -17.49 13.55 9.91
CA GLY A 166 -16.59 12.87 10.87
C GLY A 166 -15.52 13.77 11.47
N VAL A 167 -15.70 15.09 11.39
CA VAL A 167 -14.76 16.07 11.95
C VAL A 167 -15.20 16.53 13.34
N PHE A 168 -16.49 16.79 13.51
CA PHE A 168 -17.06 17.37 14.73
C PHE A 168 -17.78 16.35 15.61
N GLU A 169 -18.21 15.24 15.05
CA GLU A 169 -18.97 14.16 15.71
C GLU A 169 -18.00 13.19 16.42
N LEU A 170 -17.34 13.69 17.47
CA LEU A 170 -16.39 12.88 18.24
C LEU A 170 -17.10 11.72 18.94
N VAL A 171 -16.74 10.50 18.57
CA VAL A 171 -17.27 9.27 19.21
C VAL A 171 -16.36 8.90 20.37
N ALA A 172 -16.86 9.09 21.59
CA ALA A 172 -16.12 8.78 22.81
C ALA A 172 -15.99 7.24 23.00
N PRO A 173 -15.06 6.78 23.86
CA PRO A 173 -14.93 5.36 24.22
C PRO A 173 -16.27 4.75 24.62
N GLY A 174 -16.61 3.60 24.00
CA GLY A 174 -17.84 2.86 24.24
C GLY A 174 -19.10 3.46 23.59
N GLN A 175 -18.98 4.54 22.84
CA GLN A 175 -20.09 5.15 22.11
C GLN A 175 -20.13 4.69 20.65
N GLU A 176 -21.27 4.95 20.00
CA GLU A 176 -21.46 4.71 18.57
C GLU A 176 -21.97 5.97 17.85
N PHE A 177 -21.75 6.03 16.56
CA PHE A 177 -22.30 7.02 15.64
C PHE A 177 -22.66 6.32 14.33
N VAL A 178 -23.76 6.77 13.71
CA VAL A 178 -24.21 6.24 12.42
C VAL A 178 -24.00 7.31 11.35
N TYR A 179 -23.09 7.03 10.42
CA TYR A 179 -22.91 7.83 9.22
C TYR A 179 -23.93 7.36 8.16
N GLU A 180 -24.65 8.28 7.56
CA GLU A 180 -25.61 7.97 6.50
C GLU A 180 -25.51 9.00 5.37
N PHE A 181 -25.11 8.56 4.17
CA PHE A 181 -24.91 9.40 3.00
C PHE A 181 -24.97 8.59 1.70
N ASP A 182 -25.13 9.28 0.58
CA ASP A 182 -25.18 8.66 -0.74
C ASP A 182 -23.77 8.26 -1.21
N ALA A 183 -23.65 7.08 -1.84
CA ALA A 183 -22.41 6.65 -2.47
C ALA A 183 -22.16 7.49 -3.73
N GLU A 184 -21.46 8.61 -3.57
CA GLU A 184 -21.11 9.55 -4.64
C GLU A 184 -19.81 10.30 -4.33
N PRO A 185 -19.03 10.66 -5.39
CA PRO A 185 -19.09 10.15 -6.76
C PRO A 185 -18.51 8.74 -6.84
N PHE A 186 -18.75 8.00 -7.93
CA PHE A 186 -18.02 6.76 -8.14
C PHE A 186 -16.50 7.00 -8.20
N GLY A 187 -15.71 5.99 -7.86
CA GLY A 187 -14.25 6.07 -7.88
C GLY A 187 -13.57 5.28 -6.77
N CYS A 188 -12.27 5.52 -6.65
CA CYS A 188 -11.42 5.06 -5.56
C CYS A 188 -11.32 6.18 -4.53
N HIS A 189 -11.77 5.93 -3.33
CA HIS A 189 -11.76 6.85 -2.20
C HIS A 189 -11.00 6.24 -1.04
N LEU A 190 -10.86 7.01 0.04
CA LEU A 190 -10.35 6.54 1.32
C LEU A 190 -11.26 7.04 2.44
N TYR A 191 -11.14 6.41 3.58
CA TYR A 191 -11.70 6.88 4.84
C TYR A 191 -10.62 6.83 5.92
N HIS A 192 -10.68 7.74 6.89
CA HIS A 192 -9.70 7.78 7.98
C HIS A 192 -10.26 8.51 9.21
N CYS A 193 -9.64 8.33 10.36
CA CYS A 193 -9.97 9.10 11.55
C CYS A 193 -9.55 10.56 11.37
N HIS A 194 -10.42 11.50 11.82
CA HIS A 194 -10.14 12.94 11.73
C HIS A 194 -10.01 13.61 13.11
N VAL A 195 -9.81 12.85 14.17
CA VAL A 195 -9.58 13.38 15.51
C VAL A 195 -8.17 13.97 15.63
N MET A 196 -8.06 15.10 16.31
CA MET A 196 -6.77 15.74 16.56
C MET A 196 -6.01 15.05 17.73
N PRO A 197 -4.69 14.85 17.59
CA PRO A 197 -3.80 15.23 16.50
C PRO A 197 -3.97 14.30 15.29
N LEU A 198 -4.45 14.86 14.17
CA LEU A 198 -4.83 14.12 12.95
C LEU A 198 -3.72 13.15 12.50
N LYS A 199 -2.50 13.66 12.39
CA LYS A 199 -1.32 12.89 11.99
C LYS A 199 -1.14 11.61 12.80
N LYS A 200 -1.31 11.71 14.15
CA LYS A 200 -1.17 10.57 15.05
C LYS A 200 -2.23 9.49 14.78
N HIS A 201 -3.47 9.89 14.50
CA HIS A 201 -4.56 8.93 14.27
C HIS A 201 -4.40 8.18 12.94
N ILE A 202 -3.94 8.88 11.89
CA ILE A 202 -3.65 8.26 10.60
C ILE A 202 -2.40 7.38 10.71
N GLU A 203 -1.30 7.90 11.21
CA GLU A 203 -0.06 7.14 11.39
C GLU A 203 -0.27 5.85 12.18
N LYS A 204 -1.13 5.89 13.20
CA LYS A 204 -1.47 4.71 14.00
C LYS A 204 -2.28 3.62 13.27
N GLY A 205 -2.79 3.89 12.07
CA GLY A 205 -3.45 2.87 11.24
C GLY A 205 -4.96 3.05 11.03
N LEU A 206 -5.56 4.14 11.51
CA LEU A 206 -7.00 4.39 11.35
C LEU A 206 -7.32 4.95 9.96
N TYR A 207 -7.22 4.10 8.95
CA TYR A 207 -7.55 4.38 7.56
C TYR A 207 -7.94 3.12 6.80
N GLY A 208 -8.61 3.29 5.66
CA GLY A 208 -8.93 2.23 4.72
C GLY A 208 -9.32 2.76 3.36
N ALA A 209 -9.40 1.87 2.38
CA ALA A 209 -9.87 2.19 1.05
C ALA A 209 -11.41 2.10 0.98
N PHE A 210 -12.00 2.90 0.10
CA PHE A 210 -13.43 2.91 -0.17
C PHE A 210 -13.66 3.03 -1.67
N VAL A 211 -14.24 2.00 -2.28
CA VAL A 211 -14.51 1.92 -3.71
C VAL A 211 -16.00 2.09 -3.96
N ILE A 212 -16.33 3.02 -4.84
CA ILE A 212 -17.70 3.19 -5.35
C ILE A 212 -17.68 2.86 -6.83
N ASP A 213 -18.35 1.78 -7.20
CA ASP A 213 -18.47 1.38 -8.61
C ASP A 213 -19.41 2.34 -9.34
N PRO A 214 -19.12 2.71 -10.62
CA PRO A 214 -20.07 3.43 -11.44
C PRO A 214 -21.32 2.58 -11.68
N ARG A 215 -22.48 3.22 -11.94
CA ARG A 215 -23.79 2.54 -12.13
C ARG A 215 -23.75 1.47 -13.21
N GLU A 216 -23.03 1.74 -14.28
CA GLU A 216 -22.92 0.83 -15.43
C GLU A 216 -21.78 -0.19 -15.27
N GLY A 217 -21.03 -0.10 -14.15
CA GLY A 217 -19.84 -0.91 -13.91
C GLY A 217 -18.61 -0.43 -14.68
N ARG A 218 -17.52 -1.16 -14.50
CA ARG A 218 -16.29 -1.09 -15.30
C ARG A 218 -16.10 -2.40 -16.02
N GLU A 219 -15.19 -2.44 -16.99
CA GLU A 219 -14.75 -3.70 -17.60
C GLU A 219 -14.32 -4.70 -16.52
N GLU A 220 -14.58 -5.99 -16.73
CA GLU A 220 -14.15 -7.06 -15.81
C GLU A 220 -12.62 -7.11 -15.74
N ALA A 221 -12.09 -7.24 -14.54
CA ALA A 221 -10.64 -7.22 -14.28
C ALA A 221 -10.30 -8.06 -13.04
N ASP A 222 -9.04 -8.47 -12.91
CA ASP A 222 -8.47 -8.92 -11.63
C ASP A 222 -8.23 -7.67 -10.77
N GLU A 223 -9.05 -7.50 -9.75
CA GLU A 223 -9.09 -6.29 -8.94
C GLU A 223 -8.24 -6.43 -7.67
N LEU A 224 -7.33 -5.47 -7.48
CA LEU A 224 -6.41 -5.43 -6.36
C LEU A 224 -6.56 -4.11 -5.60
N VAL A 225 -6.43 -4.15 -4.28
CA VAL A 225 -6.37 -2.95 -3.42
C VAL A 225 -4.97 -2.84 -2.83
N MET A 226 -4.29 -1.74 -3.11
CA MET A 226 -2.95 -1.46 -2.60
C MET A 226 -2.95 -0.15 -1.81
N VAL A 227 -2.84 -0.25 -0.50
CA VAL A 227 -2.70 0.88 0.41
C VAL A 227 -1.22 1.05 0.74
N MET A 228 -0.67 2.20 0.34
CA MET A 228 0.71 2.58 0.63
C MET A 228 0.78 3.15 2.03
N ASN A 229 1.47 2.48 2.93
CA ASN A 229 1.62 2.89 4.31
C ASN A 229 3.07 2.82 4.81
N GLY A 230 3.34 3.50 5.91
CA GLY A 230 4.61 3.50 6.60
C GLY A 230 4.39 3.47 8.11
N PHE A 231 5.42 3.10 8.85
CA PHE A 231 5.35 2.93 10.28
C PHE A 231 6.58 3.55 10.95
N ASP A 232 6.32 4.53 11.81
CA ASP A 232 7.29 5.11 12.76
C ASP A 232 7.35 4.20 13.98
N THR A 233 8.24 3.21 13.94
CA THR A 233 8.31 2.14 14.94
C THR A 233 9.01 2.56 16.23
N ASN A 234 9.75 3.67 16.21
CA ASN A 234 10.45 4.23 17.36
C ASN A 234 9.82 5.54 17.87
N PHE A 235 8.78 6.06 17.18
CA PHE A 235 8.02 7.25 17.54
C PHE A 235 8.86 8.55 17.55
N ASP A 236 9.83 8.66 16.63
CA ASP A 236 10.67 9.87 16.48
C ASP A 236 10.17 10.84 15.40
N GLY A 237 9.13 10.48 14.68
CA GLY A 237 8.49 11.28 13.63
C GLY A 237 9.04 11.01 12.23
N ALA A 238 9.64 9.84 12.03
CA ALA A 238 10.06 9.34 10.71
C ALA A 238 9.74 7.86 10.61
N ASN A 239 9.37 7.39 9.40
CA ASN A 239 9.08 5.98 9.18
C ASN A 239 10.37 5.14 9.07
N GLU A 240 10.44 4.00 9.74
CA GLU A 240 11.47 2.98 9.55
C GLU A 240 11.03 1.87 8.60
N VAL A 241 9.72 1.66 8.47
CA VAL A 241 9.13 0.59 7.66
C VAL A 241 8.16 1.19 6.67
N TYR A 242 8.24 0.77 5.41
CA TYR A 242 7.29 1.10 4.36
C TYR A 242 6.69 -0.17 3.80
N ALA A 243 5.41 -0.13 3.44
CA ALA A 243 4.73 -1.32 2.98
C ALA A 243 3.61 -1.04 1.97
N VAL A 244 3.25 -2.08 1.24
CA VAL A 244 1.94 -2.23 0.63
C VAL A 244 1.13 -3.15 1.52
N ASN A 245 0.00 -2.62 2.03
CA ASN A 245 -0.89 -3.38 2.91
C ASN A 245 -0.15 -3.92 4.15
N THR A 246 0.54 -3.03 4.89
CA THR A 246 1.07 -3.22 6.25
C THR A 246 2.37 -3.99 6.39
N VAL A 247 2.58 -5.09 5.67
CA VAL A 247 3.74 -5.95 5.91
C VAL A 247 4.85 -5.66 4.90
N ALA A 248 6.00 -5.19 5.39
CA ALA A 248 7.18 -4.91 4.56
C ALA A 248 7.63 -6.16 3.78
N PHE A 249 7.94 -5.97 2.50
CA PHE A 249 8.40 -7.02 1.58
C PHE A 249 7.45 -8.21 1.42
N HIS A 250 6.19 -8.11 1.87
CA HIS A 250 5.26 -9.24 1.82
C HIS A 250 5.11 -9.76 0.40
N HIS A 251 4.78 -8.88 -0.55
CA HIS A 251 4.55 -9.27 -1.95
C HIS A 251 5.84 -9.61 -2.73
N GLN A 252 7.02 -9.37 -2.17
CA GLN A 252 8.28 -9.90 -2.71
C GLN A 252 8.45 -11.37 -2.35
N ARG A 253 8.06 -11.77 -1.14
CA ARG A 253 8.11 -13.15 -0.64
C ARG A 253 6.92 -13.99 -1.07
N HIS A 254 5.77 -13.35 -1.24
CA HIS A 254 4.51 -13.92 -1.69
C HIS A 254 4.03 -13.15 -2.93
N PRO A 255 4.59 -13.44 -4.13
CA PRO A 255 4.25 -12.74 -5.35
C PRO A 255 2.76 -12.76 -5.63
N VAL A 256 2.25 -11.64 -6.16
CA VAL A 256 0.86 -11.53 -6.58
C VAL A 256 0.68 -12.29 -7.87
N GLU A 257 -0.08 -13.39 -7.85
CA GLU A 257 -0.38 -14.15 -9.05
C GLU A 257 -1.33 -13.39 -9.95
N LEU A 258 -0.96 -13.23 -11.21
CA LEU A 258 -1.74 -12.63 -12.29
C LEU A 258 -1.82 -13.61 -13.46
N LYS A 259 -2.85 -13.45 -14.29
CA LYS A 259 -3.02 -14.26 -15.49
C LYS A 259 -2.63 -13.47 -16.72
N LEU A 260 -1.91 -14.15 -17.62
CA LEU A 260 -1.45 -13.56 -18.88
C LEU A 260 -2.61 -13.01 -19.72
N GLY A 261 -2.49 -11.74 -20.14
CA GLY A 261 -3.48 -11.06 -20.99
C GLY A 261 -4.77 -10.64 -20.27
N GLU A 262 -4.94 -10.96 -18.98
CA GLU A 262 -6.08 -10.50 -18.20
C GLU A 262 -5.89 -9.04 -17.76
N LEU A 263 -6.96 -8.25 -17.82
CA LEU A 263 -6.93 -6.89 -17.32
C LEU A 263 -6.77 -6.90 -15.80
N VAL A 264 -5.78 -6.19 -15.30
CA VAL A 264 -5.54 -5.96 -13.87
C VAL A 264 -5.96 -4.54 -13.53
N ARG A 265 -6.72 -4.38 -12.44
CA ARG A 265 -7.13 -3.09 -11.91
C ARG A 265 -6.66 -2.94 -10.48
N ILE A 266 -5.78 -1.97 -10.23
CA ILE A 266 -5.30 -1.65 -8.89
C ILE A 266 -5.98 -0.38 -8.38
N TYR A 267 -6.70 -0.50 -7.28
CA TYR A 267 -7.14 0.63 -6.47
C TYR A 267 -6.01 1.00 -5.52
N VAL A 268 -5.33 2.11 -5.80
CA VAL A 268 -4.17 2.55 -5.03
C VAL A 268 -4.54 3.74 -4.16
N VAL A 269 -4.12 3.70 -2.89
CA VAL A 269 -4.36 4.77 -1.90
C VAL A 269 -3.06 5.05 -1.16
N ASN A 270 -2.63 6.32 -1.10
CA ASN A 270 -1.47 6.74 -0.32
C ASN A 270 -1.92 7.39 1.00
N VAL A 271 -1.66 6.72 2.10
CA VAL A 271 -1.94 7.19 3.48
C VAL A 271 -0.66 7.40 4.30
N LEU A 272 0.46 7.52 3.60
CA LEU A 272 1.76 7.68 4.23
C LEU A 272 1.82 8.99 5.03
N GLU A 273 2.14 8.92 6.30
CA GLU A 273 2.46 10.05 7.15
C GLU A 273 3.99 10.22 7.26
N PHE A 274 4.44 11.38 7.70
CA PHE A 274 5.85 11.82 7.82
C PHE A 274 6.57 12.09 6.50
N ASP A 275 6.13 11.53 5.38
CA ASP A 275 6.67 11.76 4.04
C ASP A 275 5.59 12.39 3.14
N PHE A 276 5.96 13.43 2.38
CA PHE A 276 5.00 14.21 1.56
C PHE A 276 4.53 13.49 0.30
N VAL A 277 5.32 12.54 -0.19
CA VAL A 277 5.07 11.83 -1.44
C VAL A 277 5.48 10.37 -1.32
N ASN A 278 4.79 9.53 -2.06
CA ASN A 278 5.20 8.17 -2.38
C ASN A 278 5.13 8.00 -3.90
N SER A 279 5.47 6.83 -4.41
CA SER A 279 5.38 6.52 -5.83
C SER A 279 5.10 5.05 -6.05
N PHE A 280 4.54 4.74 -7.20
CA PHE A 280 4.37 3.39 -7.70
C PHE A 280 5.06 3.29 -9.06
N HIS A 281 5.94 2.32 -9.24
CA HIS A 281 6.55 1.97 -10.50
C HIS A 281 6.36 0.48 -10.79
N THR A 282 6.05 0.15 -12.03
CA THR A 282 5.95 -1.24 -12.51
C THR A 282 7.01 -1.52 -13.57
N HIS A 283 7.64 -2.69 -13.48
CA HIS A 283 8.67 -3.10 -14.43
C HIS A 283 8.05 -3.71 -15.69
N ALA A 284 8.69 -3.43 -16.83
CA ALA A 284 8.39 -3.99 -18.14
C ALA A 284 6.94 -3.77 -18.59
N ASN A 285 6.25 -2.79 -18.03
CA ASN A 285 4.88 -2.46 -18.36
C ASN A 285 4.58 -0.98 -18.15
N PHE A 286 3.48 -0.53 -18.74
CA PHE A 286 2.85 0.77 -18.51
C PHE A 286 1.41 0.52 -18.06
N PHE A 287 0.82 1.49 -17.38
CA PHE A 287 -0.57 1.44 -16.95
C PHE A 287 -1.32 2.72 -17.33
N ASP A 288 -2.60 2.56 -17.61
CA ASP A 288 -3.56 3.65 -17.69
C ASP A 288 -3.89 4.11 -16.26
N TYR A 289 -3.74 5.41 -15.98
CA TYR A 289 -4.01 5.99 -14.67
C TYR A 289 -5.25 6.88 -14.67
N TYR A 290 -6.14 6.64 -13.72
CA TYR A 290 -7.40 7.36 -13.48
C TYR A 290 -7.32 8.07 -12.12
N PRO A 291 -7.04 9.40 -12.07
CA PRO A 291 -7.01 10.15 -10.81
C PRO A 291 -8.34 10.03 -10.09
N THR A 292 -8.29 9.66 -8.79
CA THR A 292 -9.48 9.36 -7.98
C THR A 292 -10.43 8.29 -8.55
N GLY A 293 -10.21 7.82 -9.78
CA GLY A 293 -11.10 6.87 -10.44
C GLY A 293 -12.51 7.41 -10.75
N THR A 294 -12.74 8.72 -10.61
CA THR A 294 -14.06 9.37 -10.81
C THR A 294 -14.38 9.67 -12.28
N ARG A 295 -13.55 9.15 -13.19
CA ARG A 295 -13.76 9.18 -14.65
C ARG A 295 -13.51 7.80 -15.22
N LEU A 296 -14.11 7.52 -16.37
CA LEU A 296 -13.93 6.25 -17.08
C LEU A 296 -12.83 6.32 -18.15
N GLU A 297 -12.31 7.52 -18.43
CA GLU A 297 -11.20 7.72 -19.35
C GLU A 297 -9.92 7.97 -18.54
N PRO A 298 -8.80 7.32 -18.90
CA PRO A 298 -7.52 7.56 -18.23
C PRO A 298 -6.99 8.95 -18.54
N SER A 299 -6.22 9.51 -17.62
CA SER A 299 -5.56 10.81 -17.81
C SER A 299 -4.09 10.71 -18.19
N GLU A 300 -3.46 9.58 -17.90
CA GLU A 300 -2.04 9.33 -18.09
C GLU A 300 -1.83 7.88 -18.51
N PHE A 301 -0.84 7.65 -19.37
CA PHE A 301 -0.28 6.33 -19.66
C PHE A 301 1.18 6.36 -19.28
N THR A 302 1.55 5.67 -18.21
CA THR A 302 2.88 5.80 -17.58
C THR A 302 3.28 4.50 -16.89
N ASP A 303 4.56 4.33 -16.61
CA ASP A 303 5.12 3.24 -15.79
C ASP A 303 5.40 3.66 -14.35
N THR A 304 5.34 4.97 -14.08
CA THR A 304 5.65 5.53 -12.77
C THR A 304 4.68 6.64 -12.42
N LYS A 305 4.01 6.54 -11.26
CA LYS A 305 3.11 7.57 -10.73
C LYS A 305 3.54 7.99 -9.33
N MET A 306 3.59 9.31 -9.12
CA MET A 306 3.81 9.90 -7.81
C MET A 306 2.47 10.19 -7.14
N PHE A 307 2.39 9.94 -5.83
CA PHE A 307 1.21 10.15 -4.99
C PHE A 307 1.56 11.07 -3.82
N ALA A 308 0.85 12.18 -3.68
CA ALA A 308 0.86 12.99 -2.47
C ALA A 308 0.10 12.29 -1.34
N GLN A 309 0.20 12.79 -0.10
CA GLN A 309 -0.60 12.30 1.03
C GLN A 309 -2.10 12.41 0.73
N GLY A 310 -2.86 11.34 0.96
CA GLY A 310 -4.30 11.26 0.67
C GLY A 310 -4.63 11.14 -0.81
N GLU A 311 -3.64 11.13 -1.71
CA GLU A 311 -3.88 10.88 -3.13
C GLU A 311 -4.18 9.39 -3.37
N ARG A 312 -5.04 9.14 -4.33
CA ARG A 312 -5.52 7.82 -4.70
C ARG A 312 -5.96 7.80 -6.15
N GLY A 313 -6.09 6.59 -6.70
CA GLY A 313 -6.55 6.42 -8.08
C GLY A 313 -6.70 4.96 -8.47
N ILE A 314 -6.95 4.76 -9.74
CA ILE A 314 -7.03 3.43 -10.35
C ILE A 314 -5.91 3.33 -11.39
N MET A 315 -5.23 2.20 -11.41
CA MET A 315 -4.27 1.81 -12.45
C MET A 315 -4.79 0.58 -13.16
N GLU A 316 -4.79 0.60 -14.49
CA GLU A 316 -5.23 -0.53 -15.32
C GLU A 316 -4.14 -0.93 -16.31
N PHE A 317 -3.85 -2.23 -16.40
CA PHE A 317 -2.85 -2.80 -17.31
C PHE A 317 -3.06 -4.29 -17.51
N SER A 318 -2.37 -4.86 -18.49
CA SER A 318 -2.23 -6.31 -18.67
C SER A 318 -0.78 -6.63 -19.04
N TYR A 319 -0.33 -7.87 -18.79
CA TYR A 319 0.99 -8.34 -19.22
C TYR A 319 0.86 -9.20 -20.47
N ASP A 320 1.75 -8.97 -21.45
CA ASP A 320 1.84 -9.73 -22.69
C ASP A 320 2.80 -10.92 -22.61
N PHE A 321 3.58 -11.02 -21.52
CA PHE A 321 4.58 -12.06 -21.29
C PHE A 321 4.44 -12.67 -19.91
N PRO A 322 4.57 -14.01 -19.78
CA PRO A 322 4.61 -14.66 -18.47
C PRO A 322 5.95 -14.42 -17.78
N GLY A 323 5.97 -14.48 -16.46
CA GLY A 323 7.18 -14.34 -15.65
C GLY A 323 7.00 -13.50 -14.40
N LEU A 324 8.12 -13.24 -13.71
CA LEU A 324 8.16 -12.39 -12.52
C LEU A 324 8.51 -10.95 -12.90
N PHE A 325 7.65 -10.02 -12.52
CA PHE A 325 7.82 -8.59 -12.76
C PHE A 325 7.77 -7.84 -11.43
N MET A 326 8.73 -6.95 -11.20
CA MET A 326 8.79 -6.16 -9.98
C MET A 326 7.85 -4.96 -10.05
N PHE A 327 7.27 -4.60 -8.91
CA PHE A 327 6.70 -3.28 -8.65
C PHE A 327 7.26 -2.73 -7.35
N HIS A 328 7.48 -1.42 -7.28
CA HIS A 328 8.07 -0.81 -6.08
C HIS A 328 7.86 0.71 -6.05
N ALA A 329 8.12 1.31 -4.88
CA ALA A 329 8.27 2.75 -4.79
C ALA A 329 9.51 3.21 -5.58
N HIS A 330 9.36 4.24 -6.44
CA HIS A 330 10.52 4.84 -7.12
C HIS A 330 11.26 5.86 -6.23
N VAL A 331 10.74 6.15 -5.04
CA VAL A 331 11.53 6.66 -3.92
C VAL A 331 12.33 5.49 -3.37
N SER A 332 13.60 5.37 -3.78
CA SER A 332 14.43 4.16 -3.58
C SER A 332 14.53 3.74 -2.11
N GLU A 333 14.60 4.71 -1.20
CA GLU A 333 14.62 4.44 0.23
C GLU A 333 13.39 3.67 0.71
N PHE A 334 12.19 4.00 0.20
CA PHE A 334 10.97 3.30 0.59
C PHE A 334 10.94 1.87 0.06
N ALA A 335 11.47 1.65 -1.15
CA ALA A 335 11.64 0.31 -1.70
C ALA A 335 12.62 -0.53 -0.86
N GLU A 336 13.74 0.05 -0.46
CA GLU A 336 14.75 -0.60 0.40
C GLU A 336 14.26 -0.88 1.82
N LEU A 337 13.24 -0.14 2.29
CA LEU A 337 12.62 -0.29 3.60
C LEU A 337 11.30 -1.08 3.58
N GLY A 338 10.95 -1.71 2.43
CA GLY A 338 9.87 -2.69 2.39
C GLY A 338 8.76 -2.48 1.36
N TRP A 339 8.70 -1.30 0.70
CA TRP A 339 7.67 -1.00 -0.29
C TRP A 339 8.06 -1.56 -1.66
N MET A 340 8.02 -2.87 -1.81
CA MET A 340 8.22 -3.57 -3.09
C MET A 340 7.48 -4.91 -3.10
N GLY A 341 7.25 -5.41 -4.32
CA GLY A 341 6.64 -6.71 -4.55
C GLY A 341 6.92 -7.25 -5.94
N LEU A 342 6.36 -8.42 -6.21
CA LEU A 342 6.44 -9.10 -7.49
C LEU A 342 5.04 -9.46 -7.98
N PHE A 343 4.81 -9.27 -9.27
CA PHE A 343 3.74 -9.92 -10.02
C PHE A 343 4.26 -11.21 -10.63
N ASP A 344 3.59 -12.32 -10.38
CA ASP A 344 3.90 -13.64 -10.98
C ASP A 344 2.85 -13.94 -12.05
N VAL A 345 3.17 -13.59 -13.29
CA VAL A 345 2.26 -13.73 -14.44
C VAL A 345 2.30 -15.15 -14.96
N LYS A 346 1.19 -15.85 -14.86
CA LYS A 346 0.99 -17.25 -15.30
C LYS A 346 0.27 -17.32 -16.65
N GLU A 347 0.52 -18.41 -17.43
CA GLU A 347 -0.22 -18.72 -18.66
C GLU A 347 -1.68 -19.08 -18.38
#